data_2803258708fe084fb99f8d12afd38d97
#
_entry.id   2803258708fe084fb99f8d12afd38d97
#
_cell.length_a   1.000
_cell.length_b   1.000
_cell.length_c   1.000
_cell.angle_alpha   90.00
_cell.angle_beta   90.00
_cell.angle_gamma   90.00
#
_symmetry.space_group_name_H-M   'P 1'
#
loop_
_entity.id
_entity.type
_entity.pdbx_description
1 polymer ?
#
loop_
_entity_poly.entity_id
_entity_poly.type
_entity_poly.pdbx_seq_one_letter_code
_entity_poly.pdbx_strand_id
1 'polypeptide(L)'
;MTTVDKLKSLENKLSATNIIEGLYDKYENDSYMYNKIHNYICNQLPSIFESMHQLREQRVTRIEELSCEQDNFIQSFLNNNQYFYNSTTDNYFYYDKLKYVLYNEDDILHHVLSSISRGRNLMSWKHKTKINIMKRIRENSLINSIPESNTIQMVINSLCPTIFDSRNKAKYFLTILGDNIFRKNTTNIHFISPNAKDFIKNLNNISQILIGSNISQTFKYKYHDHSYPECRIVNVNECIKNYNIWSIIINDYTLDILCVAMHYSNRYNNSDEFLLNDCNDSNFVNKVFYIKNVEQTLLVDEFINVFIDIDNKTIVDNKTIVDKQITQITWKNMQYLWKLFLD
;
A
#
# COMPACT_ATOMS: atom_id res chain seq x y z
N MET A 1 22.79 -21.74 35.54
CA MET A 1 24.07 -22.36 35.80
C MET A 1 23.82 -23.84 36.01
N THR A 2 24.31 -24.70 35.12
CA THR A 2 24.08 -26.15 35.17
C THR A 2 24.95 -26.78 36.28
N THR A 3 24.61 -28.00 36.71
CA THR A 3 25.40 -28.76 37.70
C THR A 3 26.86 -28.94 37.25
N VAL A 4 27.09 -29.08 35.96
CA VAL A 4 28.43 -29.20 35.36
C VAL A 4 29.21 -27.89 35.49
N ASP A 5 28.57 -26.73 35.32
CA ASP A 5 29.21 -25.44 35.51
C ASP A 5 29.62 -25.17 36.96
N LYS A 6 28.82 -25.66 37.91
CA LYS A 6 29.15 -25.55 39.34
C LYS A 6 30.34 -26.42 39.72
N LEU A 7 30.42 -27.64 39.19
CA LEU A 7 31.58 -28.56 39.45
C LEU A 7 32.86 -27.97 38.88
N LYS A 8 32.83 -27.50 37.64
CA LYS A 8 33.97 -26.84 36.98
C LYS A 8 34.44 -25.56 37.69
N SER A 9 33.51 -24.81 38.26
CA SER A 9 33.79 -23.63 39.09
C SER A 9 34.46 -23.99 40.40
N LEU A 10 34.06 -25.11 41.04
CA LEU A 10 34.67 -25.61 42.26
C LEU A 10 36.09 -26.13 42.01
N GLU A 11 36.33 -26.88 40.93
CA GLU A 11 37.65 -27.38 40.54
C GLU A 11 38.62 -26.21 40.27
N ASN A 12 38.18 -25.17 39.55
CA ASN A 12 38.97 -23.97 39.29
C ASN A 12 39.32 -23.20 40.58
N LYS A 13 38.38 -23.12 41.53
CA LYS A 13 38.56 -22.49 42.82
C LYS A 13 39.61 -23.26 43.67
N LEU A 14 39.52 -24.58 43.72
CA LEU A 14 40.45 -25.44 44.42
C LEU A 14 41.84 -25.38 43.84
N SER A 15 41.96 -25.40 42.52
CA SER A 15 43.25 -25.24 41.81
C SER A 15 43.92 -23.88 42.11
N ALA A 16 43.14 -22.79 42.12
CA ALA A 16 43.64 -21.44 42.44
C ALA A 16 44.12 -21.38 43.91
N THR A 17 43.37 -21.97 44.85
CA THR A 17 43.74 -22.03 46.29
C THR A 17 45.06 -22.77 46.44
N ASN A 18 45.21 -23.96 45.86
CA ASN A 18 46.41 -24.77 45.93
C ASN A 18 47.64 -24.04 45.35
N ILE A 19 47.47 -23.26 44.28
CA ILE A 19 48.58 -22.44 43.70
C ILE A 19 48.99 -21.34 44.68
N ILE A 20 48.02 -20.67 45.29
CA ILE A 20 48.31 -19.61 46.27
C ILE A 20 49.02 -20.16 47.52
N GLU A 21 48.53 -21.26 48.06
CA GLU A 21 49.16 -21.97 49.20
C GLU A 21 50.58 -22.40 48.85
N GLY A 22 50.77 -23.02 47.68
CA GLY A 22 52.12 -23.41 47.22
C GLY A 22 53.09 -22.24 47.04
N LEU A 23 52.60 -21.04 46.71
CA LEU A 23 53.41 -19.85 46.66
C LEU A 23 53.84 -19.39 48.08
N TYR A 24 52.97 -19.43 49.05
CA TYR A 24 53.28 -19.09 50.45
C TYR A 24 54.26 -20.09 51.07
N ASP A 25 54.05 -21.39 50.86
CA ASP A 25 54.94 -22.43 51.34
C ASP A 25 56.33 -22.34 50.73
N LYS A 26 56.42 -22.08 49.44
CA LYS A 26 57.72 -21.92 48.73
C LYS A 26 58.58 -20.78 49.24
N TYR A 27 57.98 -19.70 49.68
CA TYR A 27 58.65 -18.49 50.09
C TYR A 27 58.48 -18.20 51.58
N GLU A 28 58.14 -19.20 52.44
CA GLU A 28 57.93 -19.08 53.86
C GLU A 28 59.16 -18.51 54.59
N ASN A 29 60.35 -18.86 54.15
CA ASN A 29 61.62 -18.42 54.76
C ASN A 29 62.20 -17.13 54.12
N ASP A 30 61.54 -16.58 53.06
CA ASP A 30 61.94 -15.35 52.43
C ASP A 30 60.89 -14.25 52.76
N SER A 31 61.16 -13.50 53.82
CA SER A 31 60.27 -12.44 54.31
C SER A 31 59.96 -11.35 53.23
N TYR A 32 60.92 -11.06 52.34
CA TYR A 32 60.68 -10.08 51.29
C TYR A 32 59.71 -10.59 50.23
N MET A 33 59.91 -11.81 49.74
CA MET A 33 59.00 -12.44 48.77
C MET A 33 57.66 -12.76 49.37
N TYR A 34 57.59 -13.23 50.59
CA TYR A 34 56.36 -13.50 51.32
C TYR A 34 55.44 -12.22 51.39
N ASN A 35 56.05 -11.09 51.85
CA ASN A 35 55.32 -9.83 51.95
C ASN A 35 54.89 -9.30 50.59
N LYS A 36 55.69 -9.53 49.54
CA LYS A 36 55.37 -9.12 48.17
C LYS A 36 54.21 -9.92 47.61
N ILE A 37 54.18 -11.22 47.81
CA ILE A 37 53.06 -12.10 47.44
C ILE A 37 51.79 -11.70 48.19
N HIS A 38 51.88 -11.51 49.49
CA HIS A 38 50.77 -11.09 50.35
C HIS A 38 50.18 -9.73 49.86
N ASN A 39 51.00 -8.73 49.65
CA ASN A 39 50.55 -7.42 49.13
C ASN A 39 49.90 -7.51 47.76
N TYR A 40 50.48 -8.33 46.86
CA TYR A 40 49.91 -8.53 45.53
C TYR A 40 48.53 -9.19 45.61
N ILE A 41 48.41 -10.30 46.35
CA ILE A 41 47.14 -11.10 46.42
C ILE A 41 46.07 -10.34 47.21
N CYS A 42 46.41 -9.77 48.36
CA CYS A 42 45.44 -9.16 49.27
C CYS A 42 45.06 -7.72 48.91
N ASN A 43 45.97 -6.94 48.30
CA ASN A 43 45.75 -5.53 48.04
C ASN A 43 45.65 -5.19 46.52
N GLN A 44 46.64 -5.64 45.72
CA GLN A 44 46.69 -5.26 44.33
C GLN A 44 45.67 -6.03 43.45
N LEU A 45 45.58 -7.34 43.63
CA LEU A 45 44.68 -8.17 42.81
C LEU A 45 43.22 -7.81 42.99
N PRO A 46 42.67 -7.61 44.18
CA PRO A 46 41.28 -7.14 44.38
C PRO A 46 41.04 -5.78 43.73
N SER A 47 41.98 -4.84 43.89
CA SER A 47 41.87 -3.52 43.28
C SER A 47 41.86 -3.54 41.75
N ILE A 48 42.65 -4.43 41.13
CA ILE A 48 42.65 -4.65 39.67
C ILE A 48 41.28 -5.18 39.21
N PHE A 49 40.75 -6.19 39.89
CA PHE A 49 39.41 -6.76 39.52
C PHE A 49 38.29 -5.78 39.74
N GLU A 50 38.34 -4.98 40.82
CA GLU A 50 37.36 -3.92 41.06
C GLU A 50 37.34 -2.89 39.93
N SER A 51 38.55 -2.42 39.54
CA SER A 51 38.68 -1.49 38.42
C SER A 51 38.20 -2.09 37.10
N MET A 52 38.47 -3.38 36.83
CA MET A 52 37.98 -4.09 35.65
C MET A 52 36.46 -4.23 35.66
N HIS A 53 35.87 -4.51 36.82
CA HIS A 53 34.39 -4.60 37.00
C HIS A 53 33.74 -3.25 36.72
N GLN A 54 34.25 -2.17 37.32
CA GLN A 54 33.75 -0.80 37.09
C GLN A 54 33.83 -0.40 35.62
N LEU A 55 34.93 -0.69 34.94
CA LEU A 55 35.09 -0.42 33.51
C LEU A 55 34.09 -1.22 32.65
N ARG A 56 33.81 -2.47 33.04
CA ARG A 56 32.81 -3.29 32.36
C ARG A 56 31.41 -2.73 32.55
N GLU A 57 31.04 -2.36 33.76
CA GLU A 57 29.75 -1.75 34.05
C GLU A 57 29.57 -0.44 33.29
N GLN A 58 30.57 0.45 33.30
CA GLN A 58 30.53 1.69 32.53
C GLN A 58 30.34 1.45 31.02
N ARG A 59 30.96 0.39 30.47
CA ARG A 59 30.76 0.03 29.05
C ARG A 59 29.34 -0.45 28.78
N VAL A 60 28.78 -1.28 29.66
CA VAL A 60 27.40 -1.76 29.53
C VAL A 60 26.41 -0.60 29.58
N THR A 61 26.52 0.24 30.60
CA THR A 61 25.68 1.44 30.75
C THR A 61 25.78 2.35 29.54
N ARG A 62 27.00 2.59 29.03
CA ARG A 62 27.21 3.41 27.84
C ARG A 62 26.57 2.81 26.58
N ILE A 63 26.58 1.48 26.42
CA ILE A 63 25.94 0.79 25.28
C ILE A 63 24.40 0.90 25.42
N GLU A 64 23.86 0.77 26.60
CA GLU A 64 22.42 0.91 26.85
C GLU A 64 21.94 2.34 26.57
N GLU A 65 22.67 3.37 27.06
CA GLU A 65 22.39 4.77 26.75
C GLU A 65 22.39 5.03 25.24
N LEU A 66 23.44 4.59 24.51
CA LEU A 66 23.53 4.76 23.07
C LEU A 66 22.43 4.02 22.33
N SER A 67 21.98 2.88 22.82
CA SER A 67 20.85 2.14 22.24
C SER A 67 19.54 2.92 22.39
N CYS A 68 19.30 3.47 23.58
CA CYS A 68 18.14 4.30 23.84
C CYS A 68 18.17 5.60 22.99
N GLU A 69 19.31 6.28 22.91
CA GLU A 69 19.49 7.46 22.05
C GLU A 69 19.23 7.11 20.57
N GLN A 70 19.70 5.94 20.11
CA GLN A 70 19.48 5.46 18.74
C GLN A 70 18.00 5.24 18.45
N ASP A 71 17.29 4.57 19.35
CA ASP A 71 15.87 4.28 19.15
C ASP A 71 15.02 5.58 19.16
N ASN A 72 15.32 6.48 20.07
CA ASN A 72 14.67 7.80 20.13
C ASN A 72 14.93 8.62 18.84
N PHE A 73 16.15 8.60 18.34
CA PHE A 73 16.50 9.28 17.09
C PHE A 73 15.75 8.68 15.91
N ILE A 74 15.72 7.34 15.79
CA ILE A 74 15.03 6.63 14.71
C ILE A 74 13.54 6.95 14.72
N GLN A 75 12.89 6.90 15.90
CA GLN A 75 11.47 7.24 16.03
C GLN A 75 11.21 8.70 15.62
N SER A 76 11.98 9.62 16.14
CA SER A 76 11.84 11.05 15.81
C SER A 76 12.07 11.30 14.31
N PHE A 77 13.08 10.67 13.71
CA PHE A 77 13.38 10.83 12.29
C PHE A 77 12.23 10.31 11.42
N LEU A 78 11.71 9.12 11.70
CA LEU A 78 10.62 8.51 10.91
C LEU A 78 9.28 9.21 11.12
N ASN A 79 9.01 9.75 12.31
CA ASN A 79 7.79 10.53 12.57
C ASN A 79 7.79 11.88 11.83
N ASN A 80 8.97 12.49 11.68
CA ASN A 80 9.11 13.74 10.95
C ASN A 80 9.19 13.56 9.43
N ASN A 81 9.54 12.37 8.97
CA ASN A 81 9.78 12.08 7.55
C ASN A 81 9.06 10.77 7.19
N GLN A 82 7.94 10.89 6.52
CA GLN A 82 7.11 9.75 6.14
C GLN A 82 7.62 9.15 4.84
N TYR A 83 8.51 8.16 4.94
CA TYR A 83 8.99 7.37 3.83
C TYR A 83 8.22 6.06 3.72
N PHE A 84 7.97 5.64 2.49
CA PHE A 84 7.33 4.37 2.15
C PHE A 84 8.17 3.63 1.11
N TYR A 85 7.97 2.33 1.03
CA TYR A 85 8.67 1.47 0.09
C TYR A 85 7.71 0.49 -0.57
N ASN A 86 7.93 0.22 -1.86
CA ASN A 86 7.24 -0.82 -2.59
C ASN A 86 8.23 -1.89 -3.05
N SER A 87 8.13 -3.09 -2.48
CA SER A 87 9.02 -4.22 -2.77
C SER A 87 8.87 -4.78 -4.20
N THR A 88 7.73 -4.54 -4.87
CA THR A 88 7.48 -5.07 -6.22
C THR A 88 8.30 -4.34 -7.28
N THR A 89 8.47 -3.03 -7.13
CA THR A 89 9.17 -2.16 -8.08
C THR A 89 10.49 -1.61 -7.56
N ASP A 90 10.84 -1.93 -6.30
CA ASP A 90 12.01 -1.39 -5.58
C ASP A 90 12.00 0.15 -5.50
N ASN A 91 10.80 0.76 -5.51
CA ASN A 91 10.62 2.19 -5.46
C ASN A 91 10.44 2.68 -4.04
N TYR A 92 11.07 3.83 -3.73
CA TYR A 92 10.85 4.57 -2.50
C TYR A 92 9.95 5.77 -2.76
N PHE A 93 9.14 6.11 -1.77
CA PHE A 93 8.21 7.23 -1.82
C PHE A 93 8.35 8.07 -0.55
N TYR A 94 8.10 9.36 -0.71
CA TYR A 94 8.06 10.32 0.39
C TYR A 94 6.72 11.03 0.40
N TYR A 95 6.14 11.23 1.56
CA TYR A 95 4.95 12.04 1.73
C TYR A 95 5.34 13.42 2.26
N ASP A 96 5.09 14.46 1.46
CA ASP A 96 5.49 15.85 1.77
C ASP A 96 4.46 16.63 2.59
N LYS A 97 3.50 15.96 3.24
CA LYS A 97 2.33 16.46 3.96
C LYS A 97 1.16 16.92 3.06
N LEU A 98 1.31 16.89 1.75
CA LEU A 98 0.26 17.19 0.77
C LEU A 98 0.06 16.05 -0.20
N LYS A 99 1.15 15.52 -0.76
CA LYS A 99 1.14 14.48 -1.79
C LYS A 99 2.27 13.47 -1.62
N TYR A 100 2.08 12.31 -2.21
CA TYR A 100 3.11 11.30 -2.34
C TYR A 100 4.02 11.61 -3.53
N VAL A 101 5.32 11.47 -3.36
CA VAL A 101 6.34 11.73 -4.38
C VAL A 101 7.28 10.53 -4.48
N LEU A 102 7.64 10.16 -5.71
CA LEU A 102 8.72 9.18 -5.94
C LEU A 102 10.04 9.78 -5.45
N TYR A 103 10.83 8.99 -4.73
CA TYR A 103 12.07 9.45 -4.11
C TYR A 103 13.22 8.46 -4.36
N ASN A 104 14.45 8.95 -4.44
CA ASN A 104 15.61 8.10 -4.66
C ASN A 104 16.19 7.58 -3.35
N GLU A 105 16.72 6.35 -3.34
CA GLU A 105 17.37 5.78 -2.15
C GLU A 105 18.58 6.61 -1.71
N ASP A 106 19.36 7.12 -2.65
CA ASP A 106 20.55 7.95 -2.35
C ASP A 106 20.18 9.26 -1.63
N ASP A 107 19.06 9.89 -2.01
CA ASP A 107 18.58 11.11 -1.35
C ASP A 107 18.11 10.83 0.08
N ILE A 108 17.47 9.68 0.30
CA ILE A 108 17.10 9.21 1.64
C ILE A 108 18.36 8.98 2.49
N LEU A 109 19.34 8.27 1.94
CA LEU A 109 20.61 8.00 2.60
C LEU A 109 21.35 9.29 2.98
N HIS A 110 21.40 10.23 2.06
CA HIS A 110 22.00 11.56 2.31
C HIS A 110 21.26 12.28 3.45
N HIS A 111 19.93 12.28 3.44
CA HIS A 111 19.13 12.92 4.48
C HIS A 111 19.34 12.27 5.85
N VAL A 112 19.34 10.93 5.92
CA VAL A 112 19.62 10.17 7.15
C VAL A 112 21.00 10.50 7.69
N LEU A 113 22.03 10.43 6.83
CA LEU A 113 23.43 10.66 7.25
C LEU A 113 23.67 12.10 7.69
N SER A 114 23.05 13.06 7.03
CA SER A 114 23.10 14.48 7.40
C SER A 114 22.43 14.74 8.75
N SER A 115 21.29 14.11 9.00
CA SER A 115 20.55 14.24 10.26
C SER A 115 21.33 13.63 11.44
N ILE A 116 21.95 12.46 11.27
CA ILE A 116 22.81 11.83 12.28
C ILE A 116 24.01 12.74 12.57
N SER A 117 24.62 13.33 11.54
CA SER A 117 25.80 14.18 11.68
C SER A 117 25.51 15.50 12.42
N ARG A 118 24.29 16.04 12.31
CA ARG A 118 23.86 17.23 13.06
C ARG A 118 23.74 16.94 14.56
N GLY A 119 23.19 15.77 14.92
CA GLY A 119 22.99 15.38 16.32
C GLY A 119 24.25 15.02 17.09
N ARG A 120 25.37 14.69 16.42
CA ARG A 120 26.68 14.27 16.94
C ARG A 120 26.71 13.08 17.90
N ASN A 121 25.68 12.84 18.70
CA ASN A 121 25.62 11.79 19.73
C ASN A 121 25.79 10.38 19.16
N LEU A 122 25.26 10.13 17.96
CA LEU A 122 25.27 8.83 17.30
C LEU A 122 26.40 8.67 16.26
N MET A 123 27.41 9.54 16.26
CA MET A 123 28.51 9.45 15.28
C MET A 123 29.25 8.11 15.30
N SER A 124 29.47 7.53 16.48
CA SER A 124 30.07 6.20 16.63
C SER A 124 29.20 5.06 16.10
N TRP A 125 27.88 5.25 16.08
CA TRP A 125 26.88 4.29 15.61
C TRP A 125 26.22 4.69 14.27
N LYS A 126 26.80 5.63 13.56
CA LYS A 126 26.27 6.20 12.31
C LYS A 126 25.87 5.12 11.30
N HIS A 127 26.75 4.14 11.08
CA HIS A 127 26.48 3.05 10.13
C HIS A 127 25.33 2.15 10.58
N LYS A 128 25.32 1.74 11.85
CA LYS A 128 24.25 0.91 12.45
C LYS A 128 22.90 1.63 12.42
N THR A 129 22.90 2.92 12.78
CA THR A 129 21.67 3.74 12.77
C THR A 129 21.12 3.89 11.36
N LYS A 130 21.98 4.15 10.36
CA LYS A 130 21.59 4.19 8.94
C LYS A 130 20.90 2.88 8.50
N ILE A 131 21.52 1.74 8.78
CA ILE A 131 20.95 0.43 8.41
C ILE A 131 19.59 0.21 9.06
N ASN A 132 19.44 0.53 10.34
CA ASN A 132 18.19 0.36 11.06
C ASN A 132 17.08 1.27 10.51
N ILE A 133 17.38 2.51 10.15
CA ILE A 133 16.41 3.42 9.53
C ILE A 133 15.97 2.88 8.17
N MET A 134 16.92 2.50 7.29
CA MET A 134 16.62 1.97 5.96
C MET A 134 15.79 0.67 6.05
N LYS A 135 16.10 -0.18 7.01
CA LYS A 135 15.30 -1.39 7.28
C LYS A 135 13.85 -1.03 7.62
N ARG A 136 13.64 -0.09 8.57
CA ARG A 136 12.29 0.34 8.97
C ARG A 136 11.54 1.03 7.82
N ILE A 137 12.22 1.79 6.96
CA ILE A 137 11.62 2.38 5.76
C ILE A 137 11.15 1.28 4.80
N ARG A 138 11.97 0.23 4.57
CA ARG A 138 11.59 -0.90 3.72
C ARG A 138 10.43 -1.74 4.28
N GLU A 139 10.27 -1.77 5.60
CA GLU A 139 9.14 -2.40 6.28
C GLU A 139 7.85 -1.56 6.18
N ASN A 140 7.95 -0.25 5.92
CA ASN A 140 6.81 0.65 5.78
C ASN A 140 6.27 0.63 4.35
N SER A 141 5.37 -0.30 4.08
CA SER A 141 4.81 -0.50 2.74
C SER A 141 3.84 0.61 2.33
N LEU A 142 4.02 1.15 1.11
CA LEU A 142 3.08 2.11 0.51
C LEU A 142 1.67 1.54 0.40
N ILE A 143 1.55 0.23 0.14
CA ILE A 143 0.26 -0.46 -0.04
C ILE A 143 -0.63 -0.38 1.20
N ASN A 144 -0.03 -0.32 2.38
CA ASN A 144 -0.73 -0.24 3.67
C ASN A 144 -0.83 1.21 4.20
N SER A 145 -0.39 2.20 3.42
CA SER A 145 -0.45 3.60 3.84
C SER A 145 -1.91 4.07 3.95
N ILE A 146 -2.15 4.91 4.96
CA ILE A 146 -3.44 5.60 5.12
C ILE A 146 -3.20 7.05 4.73
N PRO A 147 -3.72 7.51 3.57
CA PRO A 147 -3.55 8.89 3.14
C PRO A 147 -4.22 9.87 4.10
N GLU A 148 -3.61 11.04 4.24
CA GLU A 148 -4.19 12.14 5.00
C GLU A 148 -5.51 12.62 4.40
N SER A 149 -6.40 13.16 5.24
CA SER A 149 -7.71 13.66 4.80
C SER A 149 -7.60 14.69 3.68
N ASN A 150 -6.59 15.56 3.72
CA ASN A 150 -6.35 16.57 2.67
C ASN A 150 -6.00 15.93 1.34
N THR A 151 -5.16 14.91 1.32
CA THR A 151 -4.81 14.14 0.11
C THR A 151 -6.03 13.45 -0.47
N ILE A 152 -6.86 12.81 0.37
CA ILE A 152 -8.10 12.18 -0.05
C ILE A 152 -9.04 13.20 -0.70
N GLN A 153 -9.23 14.37 -0.07
CA GLN A 153 -10.10 15.42 -0.60
C GLN A 153 -9.55 15.99 -1.92
N MET A 154 -8.24 16.19 -2.02
CA MET A 154 -7.58 16.67 -3.22
C MET A 154 -7.79 15.69 -4.40
N VAL A 155 -7.60 14.41 -4.18
CA VAL A 155 -7.85 13.37 -5.21
C VAL A 155 -9.31 13.35 -5.62
N ILE A 156 -10.26 13.38 -4.68
CA ILE A 156 -11.69 13.41 -5.05
C ILE A 156 -12.02 14.68 -5.83
N ASN A 157 -11.49 15.84 -5.44
CA ASN A 157 -11.76 17.10 -6.13
C ASN A 157 -11.09 17.18 -7.50
N SER A 158 -9.98 16.48 -7.74
CA SER A 158 -9.36 16.40 -9.07
C SER A 158 -10.21 15.54 -10.03
N LEU A 159 -10.89 14.52 -9.52
CA LEU A 159 -11.73 13.62 -10.30
C LEU A 159 -13.17 14.13 -10.46
N CYS A 160 -13.70 14.85 -9.48
CA CYS A 160 -15.07 15.38 -9.47
C CYS A 160 -15.05 16.91 -9.36
N PRO A 161 -15.75 17.66 -10.23
CA PRO A 161 -16.75 17.19 -11.21
C PRO A 161 -16.17 16.84 -12.60
N THR A 162 -14.87 16.83 -12.76
CA THR A 162 -14.21 16.76 -14.08
C THR A 162 -14.48 15.42 -14.80
N ILE A 163 -14.07 14.31 -14.18
CA ILE A 163 -14.23 12.96 -14.76
C ILE A 163 -15.56 12.33 -14.34
N PHE A 164 -15.97 12.58 -13.12
CA PHE A 164 -17.22 12.08 -12.52
C PHE A 164 -18.10 13.24 -12.08
N ASP A 165 -19.40 13.15 -12.31
CA ASP A 165 -20.39 14.18 -11.91
C ASP A 165 -20.68 14.19 -10.41
N SER A 166 -20.34 13.11 -9.69
CA SER A 166 -20.55 13.03 -8.25
C SER A 166 -19.36 12.42 -7.50
N ARG A 167 -19.23 12.81 -6.23
CA ARG A 167 -18.18 12.29 -5.34
C ARG A 167 -18.32 10.78 -5.10
N ASN A 168 -19.57 10.26 -5.08
CA ASN A 168 -19.80 8.83 -4.90
C ASN A 168 -19.31 8.01 -6.10
N LYS A 169 -19.49 8.51 -7.32
CA LYS A 169 -18.95 7.89 -8.53
C LYS A 169 -17.41 7.90 -8.53
N ALA A 170 -16.79 9.02 -8.13
CA ALA A 170 -15.34 9.08 -7.99
C ALA A 170 -14.81 8.10 -6.93
N LYS A 171 -15.47 7.98 -5.76
CA LYS A 171 -15.10 7.01 -4.73
C LYS A 171 -15.26 5.57 -5.21
N TYR A 172 -16.35 5.27 -5.90
CA TYR A 172 -16.59 3.95 -6.49
C TYR A 172 -15.48 3.58 -7.47
N PHE A 173 -15.14 4.48 -8.39
CA PHE A 173 -14.05 4.29 -9.34
C PHE A 173 -12.72 4.03 -8.62
N LEU A 174 -12.38 4.84 -7.61
CA LEU A 174 -11.17 4.65 -6.81
C LEU A 174 -11.17 3.28 -6.12
N THR A 175 -12.31 2.83 -5.60
CA THR A 175 -12.42 1.51 -4.97
C THR A 175 -12.18 0.39 -5.98
N ILE A 176 -12.69 0.50 -7.22
CA ILE A 176 -12.41 -0.46 -8.30
C ILE A 176 -10.91 -0.51 -8.61
N LEU A 177 -10.24 0.64 -8.70
CA LEU A 177 -8.79 0.67 -8.92
C LEU A 177 -8.06 -0.07 -7.81
N GLY A 178 -8.43 0.17 -6.56
CA GLY A 178 -7.86 -0.52 -5.40
C GLY A 178 -8.13 -2.02 -5.41
N ASP A 179 -9.34 -2.44 -5.76
CA ASP A 179 -9.70 -3.85 -5.91
C ASP A 179 -8.84 -4.54 -6.97
N ASN A 180 -8.58 -3.86 -8.09
CA ASN A 180 -7.67 -4.37 -9.14
C ASN A 180 -6.22 -4.48 -8.64
N ILE A 181 -5.72 -3.51 -7.86
CA ILE A 181 -4.38 -3.57 -7.26
C ILE A 181 -4.27 -4.79 -6.33
N PHE A 182 -5.27 -5.02 -5.49
CA PHE A 182 -5.31 -6.13 -4.53
C PHE A 182 -5.83 -7.44 -5.13
N ARG A 183 -6.25 -7.44 -6.40
CA ARG A 183 -6.86 -8.58 -7.10
C ARG A 183 -8.11 -9.12 -6.39
N LYS A 184 -8.91 -8.21 -5.83
CA LYS A 184 -10.21 -8.54 -5.26
C LYS A 184 -11.25 -8.60 -6.38
N ASN A 185 -12.26 -9.48 -6.25
CA ASN A 185 -13.39 -9.58 -7.18
C ASN A 185 -12.98 -9.58 -8.66
N THR A 186 -11.98 -10.39 -9.03
CA THR A 186 -11.41 -10.47 -10.38
C THR A 186 -12.41 -10.95 -11.44
N THR A 187 -13.53 -11.53 -11.04
CA THR A 187 -14.64 -11.93 -11.92
C THR A 187 -15.54 -10.77 -12.30
N ASN A 188 -15.56 -9.69 -11.50
CA ASN A 188 -16.38 -8.52 -11.82
C ASN A 188 -15.89 -7.84 -13.11
N ILE A 189 -16.86 -7.39 -13.91
CA ILE A 189 -16.66 -6.72 -15.18
C ILE A 189 -17.22 -5.32 -15.08
N HIS A 190 -16.36 -4.32 -15.21
CA HIS A 190 -16.72 -2.92 -15.13
C HIS A 190 -16.79 -2.32 -16.53
N PHE A 191 -18.01 -2.13 -17.05
CA PHE A 191 -18.23 -1.46 -18.33
C PHE A 191 -18.06 0.04 -18.17
N ILE A 192 -17.15 0.60 -18.95
CA ILE A 192 -16.88 2.03 -18.99
C ILE A 192 -16.90 2.51 -20.44
N SER A 193 -17.28 3.77 -20.66
CA SER A 193 -17.30 4.36 -22.01
C SER A 193 -15.98 4.13 -22.77
N PRO A 194 -16.03 3.76 -24.07
CA PRO A 194 -14.85 3.65 -24.93
C PRO A 194 -13.99 4.91 -24.93
N ASN A 195 -14.59 6.08 -24.70
CA ASN A 195 -13.88 7.36 -24.59
C ASN A 195 -12.92 7.46 -23.41
N ALA A 196 -13.11 6.62 -22.39
CA ALA A 196 -12.23 6.54 -21.22
C ALA A 196 -11.00 5.65 -21.45
N LYS A 197 -10.90 4.98 -22.59
CA LYS A 197 -9.86 3.97 -22.86
C LYS A 197 -8.44 4.53 -22.68
N ASP A 198 -8.18 5.71 -23.23
CA ASP A 198 -6.83 6.31 -23.17
C ASP A 198 -6.49 6.78 -21.75
N PHE A 199 -7.47 7.32 -21.02
CA PHE A 199 -7.31 7.68 -19.61
C PHE A 199 -6.94 6.45 -18.76
N ILE A 200 -7.72 5.37 -18.86
CA ILE A 200 -7.46 4.12 -18.11
C ILE A 200 -6.10 3.51 -18.51
N LYS A 201 -5.77 3.51 -19.80
CA LYS A 201 -4.49 2.97 -20.30
C LYS A 201 -3.30 3.75 -19.73
N ASN A 202 -3.34 5.08 -19.73
CA ASN A 202 -2.26 5.92 -19.20
C ASN A 202 -2.12 5.73 -17.68
N LEU A 203 -3.24 5.76 -16.96
CA LEU A 203 -3.24 5.51 -15.52
C LEU A 203 -2.65 4.11 -15.18
N ASN A 204 -3.00 3.09 -15.97
CA ASN A 204 -2.47 1.74 -15.80
C ASN A 204 -0.96 1.66 -16.08
N ASN A 205 -0.48 2.33 -17.12
CA ASN A 205 0.96 2.32 -17.45
C ASN A 205 1.78 2.92 -16.30
N ILE A 206 1.33 4.04 -15.73
CA ILE A 206 2.01 4.67 -14.60
C ILE A 206 1.89 3.78 -13.34
N SER A 207 0.73 3.17 -13.10
CA SER A 207 0.56 2.21 -12.00
C SER A 207 1.54 1.04 -12.08
N GLN A 208 1.76 0.49 -13.27
CA GLN A 208 2.73 -0.58 -13.47
C GLN A 208 4.17 -0.14 -13.18
N ILE A 209 4.54 1.09 -13.55
CA ILE A 209 5.87 1.65 -13.29
C ILE A 209 6.06 1.93 -11.78
N LEU A 210 5.07 2.55 -11.13
CA LEU A 210 5.19 3.01 -9.75
C LEU A 210 5.04 1.87 -8.74
N ILE A 211 4.01 1.03 -8.90
CA ILE A 211 3.65 0.00 -7.91
C ILE A 211 3.64 -1.43 -8.45
N GLY A 212 3.89 -1.63 -9.75
CA GLY A 212 3.95 -2.95 -10.37
C GLY A 212 2.59 -3.64 -10.51
N SER A 213 1.47 -2.90 -10.41
CA SER A 213 0.12 -3.47 -10.43
C SER A 213 -0.67 -3.05 -11.66
N ASN A 214 -1.46 -3.99 -12.19
CA ASN A 214 -2.40 -3.73 -13.27
C ASN A 214 -3.75 -3.33 -12.69
N ILE A 215 -4.21 -2.11 -13.01
CA ILE A 215 -5.48 -1.56 -12.54
C ILE A 215 -6.61 -1.65 -13.56
N SER A 216 -6.32 -2.10 -14.79
CA SER A 216 -7.28 -2.09 -15.90
C SER A 216 -7.94 -3.43 -16.17
N GLN A 217 -7.61 -4.47 -15.42
CA GLN A 217 -7.99 -5.86 -15.74
C GLN A 217 -9.50 -6.11 -15.75
N THR A 218 -10.28 -5.45 -14.90
CA THR A 218 -11.73 -5.61 -14.83
C THR A 218 -12.49 -4.69 -15.76
N PHE A 219 -11.86 -3.64 -16.32
CA PHE A 219 -12.52 -2.70 -17.21
C PHE A 219 -12.73 -3.28 -18.61
N LYS A 220 -13.96 -3.11 -19.13
CA LYS A 220 -14.35 -3.46 -20.49
C LYS A 220 -15.03 -2.26 -21.16
N TYR A 221 -14.83 -2.15 -22.47
CA TYR A 221 -15.36 -1.03 -23.27
C TYR A 221 -16.49 -1.45 -24.20
N LYS A 222 -16.74 -2.76 -24.31
CA LYS A 222 -17.82 -3.34 -25.12
C LYS A 222 -18.30 -4.61 -24.47
N TYR A 223 -19.61 -4.88 -24.62
CA TYR A 223 -20.21 -6.12 -24.20
C TYR A 223 -19.85 -7.26 -25.19
N HIS A 224 -19.44 -8.41 -24.65
CA HIS A 224 -19.14 -9.63 -25.41
C HIS A 224 -19.57 -10.85 -24.60
N ASP A 225 -20.85 -11.17 -24.61
CA ASP A 225 -21.40 -12.38 -23.99
C ASP A 225 -20.89 -12.64 -22.54
N HIS A 226 -20.92 -11.60 -21.73
CA HIS A 226 -20.51 -11.69 -20.33
C HIS A 226 -21.67 -12.11 -19.42
N SER A 227 -21.34 -12.76 -18.29
CA SER A 227 -22.31 -13.14 -17.27
C SER A 227 -22.90 -11.88 -16.60
N TYR A 228 -24.20 -11.69 -16.67
CA TYR A 228 -24.90 -10.51 -16.16
C TYR A 228 -24.65 -10.24 -14.66
N PRO A 229 -24.65 -11.26 -13.78
CA PRO A 229 -24.34 -11.06 -12.36
C PRO A 229 -23.00 -10.41 -12.09
N GLU A 230 -22.03 -10.58 -13.00
CA GLU A 230 -20.66 -10.04 -12.87
C GLU A 230 -20.54 -8.61 -13.43
N CYS A 231 -21.54 -8.13 -14.18
CA CYS A 231 -21.48 -6.84 -14.87
C CYS A 231 -21.81 -5.66 -13.97
N ARG A 232 -21.02 -4.58 -14.10
CA ARG A 232 -21.16 -3.29 -13.42
C ARG A 232 -20.99 -2.16 -14.42
N ILE A 233 -21.75 -1.10 -14.32
CA ILE A 233 -21.64 0.07 -15.21
C ILE A 233 -20.89 1.20 -14.48
N VAL A 234 -19.85 1.75 -15.12
CA VAL A 234 -19.07 2.89 -14.62
C VAL A 234 -19.31 4.09 -15.51
N ASN A 235 -20.13 5.02 -15.04
CA ASN A 235 -20.44 6.24 -15.78
C ASN A 235 -19.36 7.31 -15.59
N VAL A 236 -18.89 7.89 -16.70
CA VAL A 236 -17.91 8.97 -16.74
C VAL A 236 -18.47 10.13 -17.56
N ASN A 237 -17.99 11.35 -17.29
CA ASN A 237 -18.37 12.53 -18.02
C ASN A 237 -17.77 12.52 -19.43
N GLU A 238 -18.44 13.17 -20.36
CA GLU A 238 -17.96 13.29 -21.74
C GLU A 238 -16.64 14.03 -21.89
N CYS A 239 -16.27 14.88 -20.93
CA CYS A 239 -14.99 15.58 -20.89
C CYS A 239 -13.79 14.64 -20.94
N ILE A 240 -13.98 13.36 -20.61
CA ILE A 240 -12.92 12.34 -20.67
C ILE A 240 -12.37 12.13 -22.10
N LYS A 241 -13.11 12.56 -23.14
CA LYS A 241 -12.63 12.61 -24.52
C LYS A 241 -11.46 13.57 -24.71
N ASN A 242 -11.36 14.60 -23.84
CA ASN A 242 -10.36 15.63 -23.98
C ASN A 242 -9.09 15.28 -23.18
N TYR A 243 -8.04 14.91 -23.92
CA TYR A 243 -6.73 14.59 -23.38
C TYR A 243 -6.18 15.68 -22.45
N ASN A 244 -6.31 16.95 -22.81
CA ASN A 244 -5.71 18.05 -22.04
C ASN A 244 -6.31 18.16 -20.63
N ILE A 245 -7.56 17.75 -20.44
CA ILE A 245 -8.24 17.83 -19.15
C ILE A 245 -7.68 16.76 -18.19
N TRP A 246 -7.65 15.51 -18.61
CA TRP A 246 -7.25 14.43 -17.71
C TRP A 246 -5.73 14.20 -17.66
N SER A 247 -4.96 14.67 -18.63
CA SER A 247 -3.51 14.58 -18.60
C SER A 247 -2.89 15.32 -17.40
N ILE A 248 -3.45 16.46 -17.02
CA ILE A 248 -3.05 17.19 -15.82
C ILE A 248 -3.31 16.33 -14.58
N ILE A 249 -4.50 15.71 -14.51
CA ILE A 249 -4.86 14.84 -13.37
C ILE A 249 -3.88 13.66 -13.27
N ILE A 250 -3.56 13.03 -14.39
CA ILE A 250 -2.63 11.90 -14.42
C ILE A 250 -1.22 12.33 -14.03
N ASN A 251 -0.71 13.42 -14.58
CA ASN A 251 0.66 13.84 -14.32
C ASN A 251 0.87 14.26 -12.86
N ASP A 252 -0.11 14.95 -12.27
CA ASP A 252 0.06 15.57 -10.96
C ASP A 252 -0.40 14.69 -9.80
N TYR A 253 -1.38 13.79 -10.03
CA TYR A 253 -2.09 13.10 -8.94
C TYR A 253 -2.10 11.57 -9.05
N THR A 254 -1.46 10.95 -10.04
CA THR A 254 -1.57 9.49 -10.20
C THR A 254 -1.14 8.72 -8.96
N LEU A 255 -0.03 9.08 -8.33
CA LEU A 255 0.44 8.38 -7.15
C LEU A 255 -0.53 8.53 -5.98
N ASP A 256 -1.06 9.73 -5.77
CA ASP A 256 -2.09 9.99 -4.76
C ASP A 256 -3.39 9.24 -5.07
N ILE A 257 -3.80 9.20 -6.34
CA ILE A 257 -4.95 8.41 -6.80
C ILE A 257 -4.77 6.93 -6.44
N LEU A 258 -3.59 6.35 -6.68
CA LEU A 258 -3.30 4.96 -6.35
C LEU A 258 -3.31 4.72 -4.84
N CYS A 259 -2.72 5.61 -4.04
CA CYS A 259 -2.74 5.51 -2.57
C CYS A 259 -4.17 5.60 -2.02
N VAL A 260 -4.96 6.55 -2.51
CA VAL A 260 -6.38 6.69 -2.09
C VAL A 260 -7.23 5.51 -2.57
N ALA A 261 -6.96 4.97 -3.76
CA ALA A 261 -7.62 3.78 -4.28
C ALA A 261 -7.38 2.56 -3.37
N MET A 262 -6.12 2.31 -3.00
CA MET A 262 -5.76 1.25 -2.05
C MET A 262 -6.44 1.43 -0.69
N HIS A 263 -6.45 2.66 -0.17
CA HIS A 263 -7.12 3.00 1.07
C HIS A 263 -8.63 2.70 1.00
N TYR A 264 -9.32 3.11 -0.07
CA TYR A 264 -10.75 2.87 -0.20
C TYR A 264 -11.10 1.39 -0.36
N SER A 265 -10.34 0.64 -1.16
CA SER A 265 -10.55 -0.80 -1.26
C SER A 265 -10.35 -1.52 0.08
N ASN A 266 -9.39 -1.09 0.90
CA ASN A 266 -9.20 -1.65 2.23
C ASN A 266 -10.31 -1.21 3.20
N ARG A 267 -10.72 0.05 3.15
CA ARG A 267 -11.76 0.62 4.04
C ARG A 267 -13.13 -0.01 3.81
N TYR A 268 -13.51 -0.17 2.54
CA TYR A 268 -14.84 -0.65 2.16
C TYR A 268 -14.87 -2.15 1.85
N ASN A 269 -13.75 -2.84 2.03
CA ASN A 269 -13.53 -4.23 1.66
C ASN A 269 -13.47 -4.47 0.14
N ASN A 270 -14.43 -3.96 -0.63
CA ASN A 270 -14.43 -3.95 -2.10
C ASN A 270 -15.46 -2.94 -2.65
N SER A 271 -15.49 -2.78 -3.98
CA SER A 271 -16.35 -1.83 -4.68
C SER A 271 -17.85 -2.15 -4.58
N ASP A 272 -18.25 -3.42 -4.55
CA ASP A 272 -19.67 -3.81 -4.36
C ASP A 272 -20.13 -3.52 -2.93
N GLU A 273 -19.32 -3.82 -1.92
CA GLU A 273 -19.62 -3.50 -0.53
C GLU A 273 -19.75 -1.99 -0.28
N PHE A 274 -18.90 -1.17 -0.92
CA PHE A 274 -19.07 0.28 -0.89
C PHE A 274 -20.45 0.73 -1.38
N LEU A 275 -20.93 0.15 -2.50
CA LEU A 275 -22.24 0.50 -3.05
C LEU A 275 -23.39 0.08 -2.16
N LEU A 276 -23.29 -1.09 -1.54
CA LEU A 276 -24.37 -1.68 -0.75
C LEU A 276 -24.47 -1.09 0.66
N ASN A 277 -23.34 -0.77 1.28
CA ASN A 277 -23.29 -0.40 2.70
C ASN A 277 -23.02 1.10 2.95
N ASP A 278 -22.25 1.76 2.08
CA ASP A 278 -21.75 3.11 2.32
C ASP A 278 -22.28 4.17 1.35
N CYS A 279 -22.92 3.75 0.25
CA CYS A 279 -23.46 4.66 -0.75
C CYS A 279 -24.94 4.94 -0.52
N ASN A 280 -25.27 6.18 -0.12
CA ASN A 280 -26.64 6.61 0.12
C ASN A 280 -27.43 7.00 -1.16
N ASP A 281 -26.80 6.92 -2.35
CA ASP A 281 -27.42 7.26 -3.63
C ASP A 281 -28.01 6.02 -4.30
N SER A 282 -29.26 5.66 -3.98
CA SER A 282 -29.94 4.49 -4.53
C SER A 282 -30.06 4.55 -6.06
N ASN A 283 -30.21 5.73 -6.65
CA ASN A 283 -30.29 5.88 -8.10
C ASN A 283 -28.96 5.52 -8.77
N PHE A 284 -27.85 5.96 -8.19
CA PHE A 284 -26.52 5.59 -8.65
C PHE A 284 -26.27 4.08 -8.51
N VAL A 285 -26.60 3.51 -7.36
CA VAL A 285 -26.46 2.05 -7.10
C VAL A 285 -27.25 1.24 -8.12
N ASN A 286 -28.51 1.61 -8.40
CA ASN A 286 -29.35 0.92 -9.39
C ASN A 286 -28.75 1.03 -10.80
N LYS A 287 -28.19 2.18 -11.17
CA LYS A 287 -27.51 2.33 -12.47
C LYS A 287 -26.27 1.45 -12.59
N VAL A 288 -25.45 1.34 -11.54
CA VAL A 288 -24.28 0.47 -11.55
C VAL A 288 -24.67 -1.00 -11.70
N PHE A 289 -25.69 -1.45 -10.97
CA PHE A 289 -26.17 -2.83 -11.00
C PHE A 289 -27.24 -3.08 -12.08
N TYR A 290 -27.46 -2.16 -13.01
CA TYR A 290 -28.51 -2.28 -14.01
C TYR A 290 -28.44 -3.61 -14.75
N ILE A 291 -27.31 -3.96 -15.35
CA ILE A 291 -27.17 -5.23 -16.09
C ILE A 291 -27.30 -6.46 -15.17
N LYS A 292 -26.77 -6.37 -13.94
CA LYS A 292 -26.88 -7.46 -12.97
C LYS A 292 -28.31 -7.78 -12.58
N ASN A 293 -29.17 -6.75 -12.49
CA ASN A 293 -30.52 -6.85 -11.96
C ASN A 293 -31.58 -6.99 -13.07
N VAL A 294 -31.22 -6.75 -14.33
CA VAL A 294 -32.14 -6.82 -15.46
C VAL A 294 -32.36 -8.27 -15.89
N GLU A 295 -33.62 -8.67 -15.97
CA GLU A 295 -33.97 -9.92 -16.63
C GLU A 295 -33.74 -9.80 -18.14
N GLN A 296 -33.25 -10.88 -18.79
CA GLN A 296 -32.95 -10.87 -20.23
C GLN A 296 -34.20 -10.53 -21.07
N THR A 297 -35.35 -10.94 -20.64
CA THR A 297 -36.63 -10.63 -21.28
C THR A 297 -36.90 -9.14 -21.32
N LEU A 298 -36.66 -8.42 -20.23
CA LEU A 298 -36.87 -6.96 -20.15
C LEU A 298 -35.91 -6.19 -21.09
N LEU A 299 -34.66 -6.63 -21.24
CA LEU A 299 -33.72 -6.02 -22.20
C LEU A 299 -34.20 -6.16 -23.64
N VAL A 300 -34.75 -7.33 -23.99
CA VAL A 300 -35.33 -7.58 -25.31
C VAL A 300 -36.55 -6.70 -25.54
N ASP A 301 -37.44 -6.57 -24.53
CA ASP A 301 -38.61 -5.74 -24.60
C ASP A 301 -38.25 -4.23 -24.73
N GLU A 302 -37.27 -3.75 -23.98
CA GLU A 302 -36.75 -2.39 -24.12
C GLU A 302 -36.13 -2.14 -25.51
N PHE A 303 -35.37 -3.09 -26.04
CA PHE A 303 -34.83 -3.01 -27.39
C PHE A 303 -35.92 -2.93 -28.45
N ILE A 304 -36.95 -3.80 -28.32
CA ILE A 304 -38.10 -3.81 -29.22
C ILE A 304 -38.81 -2.46 -29.14
N ASN A 305 -39.07 -1.93 -27.96
CA ASN A 305 -39.77 -0.64 -27.78
C ASN A 305 -39.00 0.55 -28.34
N VAL A 306 -37.65 0.50 -28.35
CA VAL A 306 -36.82 1.62 -28.85
C VAL A 306 -36.61 1.55 -30.36
N PHE A 307 -36.40 0.36 -30.93
CA PHE A 307 -35.94 0.19 -32.31
C PHE A 307 -37.01 -0.46 -33.25
N ILE A 308 -38.06 -1.02 -32.69
CA ILE A 308 -39.08 -1.76 -33.45
C ILE A 308 -40.45 -1.15 -33.19
N ASP A 309 -40.98 -0.48 -34.20
CA ASP A 309 -42.36 0.05 -34.14
C ASP A 309 -43.35 -1.12 -34.37
N ILE A 310 -43.99 -1.60 -33.32
CA ILE A 310 -45.02 -2.62 -33.43
C ILE A 310 -46.30 -1.89 -33.71
N ASP A 311 -46.73 -1.92 -34.96
CA ASP A 311 -48.03 -1.38 -35.40
C ASP A 311 -49.17 -2.18 -34.76
N ASN A 312 -49.54 -1.83 -33.53
CA ASN A 312 -50.69 -2.40 -32.80
C ASN A 312 -52.03 -1.78 -33.22
N LYS A 313 -52.20 -1.36 -34.46
CA LYS A 313 -53.49 -0.95 -34.97
C LYS A 313 -54.18 -2.11 -35.67
N THR A 314 -54.75 -3.03 -34.91
CA THR A 314 -55.91 -3.78 -35.34
C THR A 314 -57.10 -2.85 -35.38
N ILE A 315 -57.25 -2.10 -36.47
CA ILE A 315 -58.50 -1.43 -36.78
C ILE A 315 -59.43 -2.49 -37.37
N VAL A 316 -60.40 -2.89 -36.55
CA VAL A 316 -61.58 -3.55 -37.03
C VAL A 316 -62.39 -2.48 -37.72
N ASP A 317 -62.24 -2.29 -39.06
CA ASP A 317 -63.25 -1.70 -39.92
C ASP A 317 -63.04 -2.23 -41.35
N ASN A 318 -64.06 -2.88 -41.81
CA ASN A 318 -64.24 -3.40 -43.15
C ASN A 318 -64.15 -2.27 -44.18
N LYS A 319 -63.12 -2.21 -44.96
CA LYS A 319 -62.91 -1.82 -46.36
C LYS A 319 -61.63 -1.06 -46.59
N THR A 320 -60.69 -1.74 -47.13
CA THR A 320 -59.65 -1.46 -48.09
C THR A 320 -58.39 -2.27 -47.75
N ILE A 321 -58.16 -3.28 -48.56
CA ILE A 321 -56.90 -3.98 -48.59
C ILE A 321 -55.87 -3.03 -49.19
N VAL A 322 -55.11 -2.31 -48.32
CA VAL A 322 -53.88 -1.67 -48.70
C VAL A 322 -52.78 -2.68 -48.35
N ASP A 323 -52.03 -3.10 -49.35
CA ASP A 323 -50.86 -3.97 -49.23
C ASP A 323 -49.93 -3.41 -48.12
N LYS A 324 -50.02 -4.01 -46.92
CA LYS A 324 -49.04 -3.78 -45.87
C LYS A 324 -47.74 -4.41 -46.32
N GLN A 325 -46.79 -3.63 -46.81
CA GLN A 325 -45.42 -4.03 -46.93
C GLN A 325 -44.91 -4.40 -45.53
N ILE A 326 -44.88 -5.71 -45.28
CA ILE A 326 -44.20 -6.23 -44.09
C ILE A 326 -42.70 -5.97 -44.30
N THR A 327 -42.19 -4.91 -43.67
CA THR A 327 -40.76 -4.61 -43.67
C THR A 327 -40.04 -5.66 -42.82
N GLN A 328 -39.44 -6.63 -43.46
CA GLN A 328 -38.62 -7.63 -42.79
C GLN A 328 -37.22 -7.04 -42.50
N ILE A 329 -36.82 -7.06 -41.24
CA ILE A 329 -35.48 -6.71 -40.84
C ILE A 329 -34.59 -7.93 -41.04
N THR A 330 -33.47 -7.77 -41.80
CA THR A 330 -32.51 -8.84 -41.96
C THR A 330 -31.78 -9.09 -40.64
N TRP A 331 -31.34 -10.33 -40.39
CA TRP A 331 -30.58 -10.69 -39.22
C TRP A 331 -29.33 -9.80 -39.01
N LYS A 332 -28.67 -9.42 -40.08
CA LYS A 332 -27.51 -8.51 -40.05
C LYS A 332 -27.89 -7.11 -39.52
N ASN A 333 -29.01 -6.57 -39.95
CA ASN A 333 -29.51 -5.27 -39.48
C ASN A 333 -29.97 -5.36 -38.02
N MET A 334 -30.64 -6.46 -37.63
CA MET A 334 -31.02 -6.72 -36.25
C MET A 334 -29.79 -6.75 -35.32
N GLN A 335 -28.72 -7.46 -35.72
CA GLN A 335 -27.47 -7.47 -34.96
C GLN A 335 -26.80 -6.08 -34.86
N TYR A 336 -26.91 -5.28 -35.91
CA TYR A 336 -26.39 -3.90 -35.87
C TYR A 336 -27.18 -3.04 -34.88
N LEU A 337 -28.52 -3.08 -34.94
CA LEU A 337 -29.39 -2.34 -34.02
C LEU A 337 -29.20 -2.81 -32.58
N TRP A 338 -29.08 -4.12 -32.37
CA TRP A 338 -28.80 -4.67 -31.05
C TRP A 338 -27.46 -4.17 -30.47
N LYS A 339 -26.42 -4.10 -31.29
CA LYS A 339 -25.14 -3.51 -30.88
C LYS A 339 -25.24 -2.03 -30.55
N LEU A 340 -26.03 -1.29 -31.34
CA LEU A 340 -26.27 0.14 -31.09
C LEU A 340 -27.04 0.38 -29.80
N PHE A 341 -27.94 -0.53 -29.44
CA PHE A 341 -28.72 -0.48 -28.19
C PHE A 341 -27.84 -0.75 -26.97
N LEU A 342 -26.87 -1.63 -27.09
CA LEU A 342 -25.97 -2.02 -26.01
C LEU A 342 -24.75 -1.06 -25.83
N ASP A 343 -24.43 -0.23 -26.82
CA ASP A 343 -23.36 0.78 -26.78
C ASP A 343 -23.86 2.07 -26.11
#